data_8cd06ad29b97ea4ef4bbe5c8a3ab2baf
#
_entry.id   8cd06ad29b97ea4ef4bbe5c8a3ab2baf
#
_cell.length_a   1.000
_cell.length_b   1.000
_cell.length_c   1.000
_cell.angle_alpha   90.00
_cell.angle_beta   90.00
_cell.angle_gamma   90.00
#
_symmetry.space_group_name_H-M   'P 1'
#
loop_
_entity.id
_entity.type
_entity.pdbx_description
1 polymer ?
#
loop_
_entity_poly.entity_id
_entity_poly.type
_entity_poly.pdbx_seq_one_letter_code
_entity_poly.pdbx_strand_id
1 'polypeptide(L)'
;GFMSARYRPYRGLFNTPFWVEGWALYWEMLLWKLGFPETPENKMGMLFWRMHRCARIIFSLSYHLGTMTPEQCVDFLVERVRHERATADAEVRRSFNGSYPPLYQAAYMLGALQIWRMREELVDTGNMKEKDFHDALLKEGPIPIEMIRSIFAMQKLSADWQPSWRFYPGIEKSVAKKK
;
A
#
# COMPACT_ATOMS: atom_id res chain seq x y z
N GLY A 1 17.57 1.06 20.78
CA GLY A 1 16.92 0.39 19.70
C GLY A 1 17.25 0.98 18.33
N PHE A 2 16.83 0.29 17.29
CA PHE A 2 17.11 0.69 15.90
C PHE A 2 16.31 1.93 15.46
N MET A 3 15.11 2.08 16.01
CA MET A 3 14.23 3.22 15.68
C MET A 3 14.76 4.57 16.16
N SER A 4 14.43 5.62 15.41
CA SER A 4 14.77 6.99 15.78
C SER A 4 14.18 7.38 17.14
N ALA A 5 14.84 8.34 17.82
CA ALA A 5 14.34 8.87 19.09
C ALA A 5 12.98 9.58 18.93
N ARG A 6 12.73 10.14 17.76
CA ARG A 6 11.49 10.82 17.37
C ARG A 6 10.31 9.85 17.33
N TYR A 7 10.50 8.65 16.76
CA TYR A 7 9.45 7.66 16.62
C TYR A 7 9.06 6.99 17.96
N ARG A 8 10.05 6.72 18.82
CA ARG A 8 9.82 5.96 20.06
C ARG A 8 8.66 6.47 20.93
N PRO A 9 8.54 7.80 21.23
CA PRO A 9 7.43 8.29 22.04
C PRO A 9 6.06 8.22 21.33
N TYR A 10 6.04 8.23 20.00
CA TYR A 10 4.80 8.27 19.21
C TYR A 10 4.35 6.91 18.69
N ARG A 11 5.08 5.86 18.97
CA ARG A 11 4.88 4.51 18.42
C ARG A 11 3.45 3.98 18.57
N GLY A 12 2.78 4.27 19.69
CA GLY A 12 1.40 3.87 19.93
C GLY A 12 0.35 4.76 19.27
N LEU A 13 0.71 6.01 18.92
CA LEU A 13 -0.22 7.01 18.40
C LEU A 13 -0.29 7.05 16.88
N PHE A 14 0.84 6.84 16.20
CA PHE A 14 0.98 7.06 14.77
C PHE A 14 1.22 5.77 13.97
N ASN A 15 1.04 4.61 14.59
CA ASN A 15 1.16 3.34 13.89
C ASN A 15 0.10 3.23 12.79
N THR A 16 0.54 3.01 11.54
CA THR A 16 -0.36 2.88 10.40
C THR A 16 -0.17 1.55 9.68
N PRO A 17 -1.26 0.84 9.34
CA PRO A 17 -1.20 -0.36 8.53
C PRO A 17 -0.64 -0.09 7.12
N PHE A 18 -0.75 1.13 6.60
CA PHE A 18 -0.16 1.50 5.30
C PHE A 18 1.36 1.31 5.28
N TRP A 19 2.04 1.61 6.39
CA TRP A 19 3.46 1.34 6.49
C TRP A 19 3.74 -0.15 6.69
N VAL A 20 3.04 -0.80 7.64
CA VAL A 20 3.32 -2.19 8.05
C VAL A 20 3.06 -3.16 6.90
N GLU A 21 1.86 -3.12 6.34
CA GLU A 21 1.44 -3.99 5.23
C GLU A 21 2.06 -3.55 3.90
N GLY A 22 2.20 -2.23 3.71
CA GLY A 22 2.86 -1.67 2.54
C GLY A 22 4.33 -2.05 2.45
N TRP A 23 5.06 -2.11 3.57
CA TRP A 23 6.44 -2.57 3.62
C TRP A 23 6.59 -4.02 3.13
N ALA A 24 5.70 -4.92 3.58
CA ALA A 24 5.72 -6.30 3.14
C ALA A 24 5.47 -6.43 1.64
N LEU A 25 4.45 -5.75 1.12
CA LEU A 25 4.14 -5.80 -0.32
C LEU A 25 5.17 -5.06 -1.17
N TYR A 26 5.77 -3.99 -0.67
CA TYR A 26 6.90 -3.32 -1.33
C TYR A 26 8.05 -4.30 -1.58
N TRP A 27 8.38 -5.16 -0.60
CA TRP A 27 9.39 -6.19 -0.78
C TRP A 27 9.00 -7.25 -1.82
N GLU A 28 7.73 -7.66 -1.86
CA GLU A 28 7.26 -8.54 -2.94
C GLU A 28 7.45 -7.89 -4.33
N MET A 29 7.19 -6.57 -4.44
CA MET A 29 7.39 -5.83 -5.69
C MET A 29 8.87 -5.69 -6.05
N LEU A 30 9.73 -5.43 -5.07
CA LEU A 30 11.17 -5.32 -5.27
C LEU A 30 11.79 -6.66 -5.64
N LEU A 31 11.41 -7.74 -4.98
CA LEU A 31 11.85 -9.10 -5.30
C LEU A 31 11.43 -9.50 -6.72
N TRP A 32 10.25 -9.08 -7.17
CA TRP A 32 9.85 -9.25 -8.57
C TRP A 32 10.82 -8.53 -9.52
N LYS A 33 11.15 -7.27 -9.25
CA LYS A 33 12.10 -6.47 -10.04
C LYS A 33 13.48 -7.10 -10.08
N LEU A 34 13.90 -7.74 -8.98
CA LEU A 34 15.20 -8.42 -8.86
C LEU A 34 15.22 -9.84 -9.47
N GLY A 35 14.10 -10.32 -10.03
CA GLY A 35 14.03 -11.62 -10.69
C GLY A 35 13.86 -12.82 -9.75
N PHE A 36 13.45 -12.59 -8.49
CA PHE A 36 13.24 -13.65 -7.50
C PHE A 36 12.26 -14.76 -7.95
N PRO A 37 11.13 -14.47 -8.63
CA PRO A 37 10.29 -15.52 -9.16
C PRO A 37 10.92 -16.12 -10.43
N GLU A 38 11.57 -17.26 -10.30
CA GLU A 38 12.30 -17.91 -11.38
C GLU A 38 11.37 -18.65 -12.35
N THR A 39 10.36 -19.36 -11.82
CA THR A 39 9.46 -20.19 -12.67
C THR A 39 8.19 -19.43 -13.07
N PRO A 40 7.51 -19.84 -14.16
CA PRO A 40 6.22 -19.29 -14.56
C PRO A 40 5.16 -19.39 -13.44
N GLU A 41 5.14 -20.50 -12.69
CA GLU A 41 4.22 -20.75 -11.60
C GLU A 41 4.43 -19.74 -10.45
N ASN A 42 5.70 -19.50 -10.07
CA ASN A 42 6.05 -18.50 -9.07
C ASN A 42 5.61 -17.10 -9.51
N LYS A 43 5.83 -16.77 -10.78
CA LYS A 43 5.37 -15.49 -11.37
C LYS A 43 3.86 -15.38 -11.34
N MET A 44 3.16 -16.44 -11.73
CA MET A 44 1.71 -16.49 -11.69
C MET A 44 1.17 -16.27 -10.28
N GLY A 45 1.72 -16.96 -9.28
CA GLY A 45 1.34 -16.79 -7.87
C GLY A 45 1.54 -15.36 -7.37
N MET A 46 2.67 -14.74 -7.64
CA MET A 46 2.93 -13.35 -7.26
C MET A 46 1.96 -12.36 -7.94
N LEU A 47 1.65 -12.56 -9.22
CA LEU A 47 0.70 -11.71 -9.96
C LEU A 47 -0.72 -11.89 -9.47
N PHE A 48 -1.14 -13.13 -9.17
CA PHE A 48 -2.46 -13.43 -8.60
C PHE A 48 -2.67 -12.67 -7.27
N TRP A 49 -1.74 -12.77 -6.35
CA TRP A 49 -1.84 -12.07 -5.06
C TRP A 49 -1.75 -10.56 -5.20
N ARG A 50 -0.97 -10.05 -6.15
CA ARG A 50 -0.95 -8.61 -6.46
C ARG A 50 -2.29 -8.12 -6.98
N MET A 51 -2.90 -8.87 -7.90
CA MET A 51 -4.25 -8.59 -8.41
C MET A 51 -5.29 -8.62 -7.28
N HIS A 52 -5.21 -9.61 -6.39
CA HIS A 52 -6.08 -9.69 -5.21
C HIS A 52 -5.95 -8.44 -4.31
N ARG A 53 -4.74 -7.93 -4.08
CA ARG A 53 -4.54 -6.72 -3.28
C ARG A 53 -5.10 -5.46 -3.95
N CYS A 54 -5.06 -5.38 -5.27
CA CYS A 54 -5.77 -4.32 -6.00
C CYS A 54 -7.29 -4.44 -5.85
N ALA A 55 -7.82 -5.67 -5.97
CA ALA A 55 -9.23 -5.94 -5.79
C ALA A 55 -9.75 -5.59 -4.39
N ARG A 56 -8.92 -5.81 -3.35
CA ARG A 56 -9.22 -5.41 -1.96
C ARG A 56 -9.51 -3.91 -1.83
N ILE A 57 -8.78 -3.06 -2.54
CA ILE A 57 -9.06 -1.62 -2.56
C ILE A 57 -10.47 -1.37 -3.10
N ILE A 58 -10.79 -1.97 -4.25
CA ILE A 58 -12.04 -1.74 -4.97
C ILE A 58 -13.24 -2.20 -4.14
N PHE A 59 -13.29 -3.46 -3.75
CA PHE A 59 -14.47 -3.99 -3.06
C PHE A 59 -14.64 -3.41 -1.66
N SER A 60 -13.53 -3.22 -0.92
CA SER A 60 -13.58 -2.70 0.44
C SER A 60 -14.08 -1.25 0.48
N LEU A 61 -13.54 -0.38 -0.39
CA LEU A 61 -14.01 1.00 -0.48
C LEU A 61 -15.44 1.08 -0.99
N SER A 62 -15.80 0.28 -2.02
CA SER A 62 -17.15 0.27 -2.56
C SER A 62 -18.19 -0.17 -1.52
N TYR A 63 -17.87 -1.15 -0.68
CA TYR A 63 -18.72 -1.54 0.44
C TYR A 63 -18.92 -0.41 1.44
N HIS A 64 -17.83 0.17 1.95
CA HIS A 64 -17.90 1.23 2.96
C HIS A 64 -18.51 2.53 2.44
N LEU A 65 -18.49 2.76 1.14
CA LEU A 65 -19.18 3.86 0.47
C LEU A 65 -20.64 3.53 0.10
N GLY A 66 -21.11 2.32 0.37
CA GLY A 66 -22.46 1.87 0.06
C GLY A 66 -22.75 1.67 -1.43
N THR A 67 -21.72 1.52 -2.27
CA THR A 67 -21.85 1.31 -3.73
C THR A 67 -21.84 -0.16 -4.15
N MET A 68 -21.48 -1.07 -3.24
CA MET A 68 -21.56 -2.53 -3.44
C MET A 68 -22.10 -3.21 -2.18
N THR A 69 -22.97 -4.21 -2.37
CA THR A 69 -23.39 -5.11 -1.30
C THR A 69 -22.29 -6.14 -1.00
N PRO A 70 -22.33 -6.84 0.16
CA PRO A 70 -21.39 -7.94 0.44
C PRO A 70 -21.38 -9.01 -0.66
N GLU A 71 -22.53 -9.36 -1.19
CA GLU A 71 -22.67 -10.35 -2.28
C GLU A 71 -22.00 -9.87 -3.56
N GLN A 72 -22.22 -8.62 -3.96
CA GLN A 72 -21.54 -8.02 -5.11
C GLN A 72 -20.02 -7.96 -4.92
N CYS A 73 -19.52 -7.80 -3.70
CA CYS A 73 -18.09 -7.89 -3.40
C CYS A 73 -17.56 -9.32 -3.61
N VAL A 74 -18.31 -10.34 -3.22
CA VAL A 74 -17.98 -11.76 -3.48
C VAL A 74 -17.96 -12.03 -4.98
N ASP A 75 -19.01 -11.64 -5.70
CA ASP A 75 -19.08 -11.81 -7.16
C ASP A 75 -17.91 -11.11 -7.87
N PHE A 76 -17.57 -9.89 -7.45
CA PHE A 76 -16.44 -9.16 -7.98
C PHE A 76 -15.12 -9.94 -7.82
N LEU A 77 -14.87 -10.56 -6.66
CA LEU A 77 -13.67 -11.36 -6.43
C LEU A 77 -13.66 -12.64 -7.28
N VAL A 78 -14.81 -13.31 -7.43
CA VAL A 78 -14.94 -14.50 -8.27
C VAL A 78 -14.70 -14.16 -9.75
N GLU A 79 -15.34 -13.12 -10.25
CA GLU A 79 -15.31 -12.76 -11.68
C GLU A 79 -13.99 -12.11 -12.10
N ARG A 80 -13.45 -11.22 -11.28
CA ARG A 80 -12.29 -10.39 -11.64
C ARG A 80 -10.95 -10.96 -11.18
N VAL A 81 -10.93 -11.65 -10.04
CA VAL A 81 -9.71 -12.24 -9.46
C VAL A 81 -9.64 -13.74 -9.70
N ARG A 82 -10.78 -14.38 -10.01
CA ARG A 82 -10.90 -15.83 -10.20
C ARG A 82 -10.71 -16.60 -8.89
N HIS A 83 -11.10 -15.99 -7.77
CA HIS A 83 -11.22 -16.74 -6.52
C HIS A 83 -12.31 -17.80 -6.60
N GLU A 84 -12.09 -18.91 -5.95
CA GLU A 84 -13.14 -19.82 -5.58
C GLU A 84 -14.16 -19.09 -4.68
N ARG A 85 -15.47 -19.33 -4.89
CA ARG A 85 -16.54 -18.58 -4.19
C ARG A 85 -16.43 -18.67 -2.66
N ALA A 86 -16.08 -19.83 -2.12
CA ALA A 86 -15.90 -20.00 -0.67
C ALA A 86 -14.76 -19.13 -0.12
N THR A 87 -13.65 -19.05 -0.86
CA THR A 87 -12.52 -18.18 -0.52
C THR A 87 -12.88 -16.71 -0.64
N ALA A 88 -13.62 -16.33 -1.69
CA ALA A 88 -14.09 -14.95 -1.87
C ALA A 88 -15.04 -14.53 -0.76
N ASP A 89 -15.99 -15.39 -0.36
CA ASP A 89 -16.90 -15.13 0.77
C ASP A 89 -16.15 -14.94 2.08
N ALA A 90 -15.18 -15.80 2.37
CA ALA A 90 -14.36 -15.69 3.57
C ALA A 90 -13.55 -14.37 3.61
N GLU A 91 -12.97 -13.93 2.48
CA GLU A 91 -12.24 -12.66 2.37
C GLU A 91 -13.15 -11.45 2.58
N VAL A 92 -14.34 -11.45 1.98
CA VAL A 92 -15.33 -10.38 2.14
C VAL A 92 -15.82 -10.31 3.59
N ARG A 93 -16.21 -11.43 4.19
CA ARG A 93 -16.63 -11.49 5.60
C ARG A 93 -15.56 -11.00 6.54
N ARG A 94 -14.31 -11.43 6.33
CA ARG A 94 -13.16 -10.98 7.13
C ARG A 94 -12.98 -9.46 7.08
N SER A 95 -13.24 -8.86 5.93
CA SER A 95 -13.06 -7.43 5.72
C SER A 95 -14.14 -6.58 6.42
N PHE A 96 -15.31 -7.17 6.74
CA PHE A 96 -16.48 -6.42 7.21
C PHE A 96 -16.96 -6.82 8.61
N ASN A 97 -16.35 -7.80 9.25
CA ASN A 97 -16.77 -8.32 10.55
C ASN A 97 -16.31 -7.47 11.77
N GLY A 98 -15.73 -6.31 11.54
CA GLY A 98 -15.25 -5.42 12.60
C GLY A 98 -13.85 -5.74 13.14
N SER A 99 -13.20 -6.82 12.67
CA SER A 99 -11.84 -7.17 13.08
C SER A 99 -10.77 -6.18 12.56
N TYR A 100 -11.10 -5.47 11.50
CA TYR A 100 -10.21 -4.50 10.86
C TYR A 100 -10.92 -3.15 10.65
N PRO A 101 -10.19 -2.02 10.74
CA PRO A 101 -10.77 -0.72 10.36
C PRO A 101 -11.06 -0.68 8.85
N PRO A 102 -11.99 0.19 8.39
CA PRO A 102 -12.45 0.23 6.99
C PRO A 102 -11.37 0.34 5.92
N LEU A 103 -10.26 1.03 6.21
CA LEU A 103 -9.18 1.23 5.24
C LEU A 103 -8.07 0.16 5.31
N TYR A 104 -8.17 -0.83 6.21
CA TYR A 104 -7.13 -1.82 6.39
C TYR A 104 -6.81 -2.60 5.11
N GLN A 105 -7.84 -3.02 4.37
CA GLN A 105 -7.66 -3.80 3.15
C GLN A 105 -6.97 -3.01 2.02
N ALA A 106 -7.16 -1.70 1.99
CA ALA A 106 -6.48 -0.83 1.02
C ALA A 106 -5.01 -0.56 1.38
N ALA A 107 -4.64 -0.74 2.65
CA ALA A 107 -3.34 -0.38 3.17
C ALA A 107 -2.18 -1.13 2.50
N TYR A 108 -2.37 -2.40 2.12
CA TYR A 108 -1.36 -3.22 1.46
C TYR A 108 -0.83 -2.56 0.18
N MET A 109 -1.69 -2.41 -0.80
CA MET A 109 -1.28 -1.92 -2.11
C MET A 109 -0.97 -0.42 -2.09
N LEU A 110 -1.80 0.39 -1.43
CA LEU A 110 -1.56 1.84 -1.39
C LEU A 110 -0.29 2.17 -0.59
N GLY A 111 -0.02 1.46 0.51
CA GLY A 111 1.21 1.61 1.27
C GLY A 111 2.44 1.21 0.46
N ALA A 112 2.38 0.08 -0.24
CA ALA A 112 3.47 -0.36 -1.11
C ALA A 112 3.77 0.63 -2.24
N LEU A 113 2.73 1.18 -2.88
CA LEU A 113 2.89 2.19 -3.94
C LEU A 113 3.52 3.49 -3.41
N GLN A 114 3.17 3.91 -2.20
CA GLN A 114 3.80 5.06 -1.57
C GLN A 114 5.29 4.83 -1.31
N ILE A 115 5.66 3.68 -0.73
CA ILE A 115 7.06 3.33 -0.47
C ILE A 115 7.82 3.18 -1.81
N TRP A 116 7.21 2.55 -2.80
CA TRP A 116 7.79 2.38 -4.12
C TRP A 116 8.08 3.72 -4.79
N ARG A 117 7.13 4.63 -4.77
CA ARG A 117 7.29 5.98 -5.34
C ARG A 117 8.39 6.77 -4.64
N MET A 118 8.48 6.68 -3.32
CA MET A 118 9.55 7.33 -2.56
C MET A 118 10.92 6.72 -2.91
N ARG A 119 10.98 5.40 -3.13
CA ARG A 119 12.19 4.74 -3.64
C ARG A 119 12.59 5.25 -5.02
N GLU A 120 11.62 5.40 -5.94
CA GLU A 120 11.90 6.00 -7.26
C GLU A 120 12.47 7.41 -7.14
N GLU A 121 11.91 8.23 -6.26
CA GLU A 121 12.34 9.61 -6.05
C GLU A 121 13.75 9.72 -5.42
N LEU A 122 14.17 8.75 -4.64
CA LEU A 122 15.41 8.83 -3.87
C LEU A 122 16.52 7.89 -4.36
N VAL A 123 16.17 6.65 -4.69
CA VAL A 123 17.14 5.62 -5.06
C VAL A 123 17.37 5.58 -6.58
N ASP A 124 16.29 5.52 -7.37
CA ASP A 124 16.42 5.44 -8.82
C ASP A 124 16.99 6.73 -9.45
N THR A 125 16.89 7.85 -8.73
CA THR A 125 17.57 9.12 -9.11
C THR A 125 19.02 9.22 -8.66
N GLY A 126 19.51 8.26 -7.86
CA GLY A 126 20.87 8.27 -7.32
C GLY A 126 21.09 9.17 -6.09
N ASN A 127 20.04 9.78 -5.55
CA ASN A 127 20.13 10.64 -4.37
C ASN A 127 20.41 9.85 -3.07
N MET A 128 20.08 8.57 -3.04
CA MET A 128 20.28 7.70 -1.88
C MET A 128 20.62 6.27 -2.33
N LYS A 129 21.49 5.58 -1.60
CA LYS A 129 21.71 4.15 -1.83
C LYS A 129 20.52 3.35 -1.31
N GLU A 130 20.20 2.24 -1.98
CA GLU A 130 19.05 1.39 -1.63
C GLU A 130 19.08 0.91 -0.18
N LYS A 131 20.24 0.48 0.32
CA LYS A 131 20.41 0.08 1.71
C LYS A 131 20.13 1.22 2.68
N ASP A 132 20.64 2.41 2.39
CA ASP A 132 20.46 3.58 3.26
C ASP A 132 18.99 4.03 3.29
N PHE A 133 18.28 3.91 2.16
CA PHE A 133 16.84 4.15 2.07
C PHE A 133 16.06 3.17 2.96
N HIS A 134 16.35 1.87 2.88
CA HIS A 134 15.67 0.87 3.70
C HIS A 134 15.95 1.08 5.19
N ASP A 135 17.21 1.31 5.56
CA ASP A 135 17.60 1.56 6.95
C ASP A 135 16.94 2.84 7.51
N ALA A 136 16.86 3.89 6.71
CA ALA A 136 16.22 5.14 7.11
C ALA A 136 14.72 4.95 7.32
N LEU A 137 14.05 4.24 6.41
CA LEU A 137 12.63 3.93 6.50
C LEU A 137 12.31 3.13 7.77
N LEU A 138 13.10 2.09 8.06
CA LEU A 138 12.95 1.27 9.26
C LEU A 138 13.23 2.06 10.55
N LYS A 139 14.16 3.00 10.53
CA LYS A 139 14.46 3.86 11.69
C LYS A 139 13.33 4.81 12.04
N GLU A 140 12.62 5.34 11.05
CA GLU A 140 11.44 6.19 11.30
C GLU A 140 10.26 5.37 11.81
N GLY A 141 10.12 4.10 11.40
CA GLY A 141 9.07 3.19 11.85
C GLY A 141 7.69 3.48 11.22
N PRO A 142 6.62 2.85 11.71
CA PRO A 142 5.31 2.84 11.04
C PRO A 142 4.46 4.11 11.26
N ILE A 143 5.04 5.29 11.07
CA ILE A 143 4.31 6.55 10.95
C ILE A 143 3.76 6.72 9.52
N PRO A 144 2.85 7.66 9.26
CA PRO A 144 2.34 7.90 7.90
C PRO A 144 3.46 8.11 6.88
N ILE A 145 3.41 7.40 5.77
CA ILE A 145 4.51 7.32 4.78
C ILE A 145 4.83 8.70 4.20
N GLU A 146 3.83 9.54 4.00
CA GLU A 146 4.02 10.90 3.50
C GLU A 146 4.80 11.79 4.51
N MET A 147 4.64 11.53 5.81
CA MET A 147 5.48 12.18 6.83
C MET A 147 6.93 11.74 6.74
N ILE A 148 7.19 10.43 6.50
CA ILE A 148 8.55 9.93 6.28
C ILE A 148 9.16 10.58 5.04
N ARG A 149 8.39 10.71 3.96
CA ARG A 149 8.84 11.40 2.75
C ARG A 149 9.23 12.85 3.06
N SER A 150 8.42 13.55 3.82
CA SER A 150 8.72 14.93 4.23
C SER A 150 9.99 15.04 5.07
N ILE A 151 10.25 14.05 5.93
CA ILE A 151 11.48 13.95 6.71
C ILE A 151 12.70 13.79 5.77
N PHE A 152 12.62 12.89 4.81
CA PHE A 152 13.71 12.63 3.87
C PHE A 152 13.96 13.83 2.94
N ALA A 153 12.90 14.53 2.55
CA ALA A 153 12.98 15.76 1.77
C ALA A 153 13.37 17.00 2.61
N MET A 154 13.59 16.85 3.92
CA MET A 154 13.83 17.96 4.86
C MET A 154 12.77 19.06 4.78
N GLN A 155 11.53 18.69 4.45
CA GLN A 155 10.42 19.60 4.28
C GLN A 155 9.88 20.05 5.64
N LYS A 156 9.74 21.36 5.86
CA LYS A 156 9.03 21.90 7.02
C LYS A 156 7.52 21.86 6.75
N LEU A 157 6.79 21.17 7.62
CA LEU A 157 5.34 21.10 7.56
C LEU A 157 4.75 22.14 8.51
N SER A 158 3.73 22.88 8.05
CA SER A 158 2.90 23.75 8.89
C SER A 158 1.77 22.94 9.52
N ALA A 159 1.09 23.51 10.54
CA ALA A 159 -0.01 22.83 11.21
C ALA A 159 -1.24 22.62 10.30
N ASP A 160 -1.39 23.46 9.28
CA ASP A 160 -2.44 23.44 8.26
C ASP A 160 -2.01 22.80 6.94
N TRP A 161 -0.83 22.13 6.93
CA TRP A 161 -0.32 21.48 5.74
C TRP A 161 -1.29 20.44 5.18
N GLN A 162 -1.52 20.50 3.88
CA GLN A 162 -2.38 19.55 3.17
C GLN A 162 -1.51 18.67 2.24
N PRO A 163 -1.75 17.35 2.20
CA PRO A 163 -1.02 16.44 1.34
C PRO A 163 -1.28 16.72 -0.14
N SER A 164 -0.23 16.95 -0.90
CA SER A 164 -0.27 17.17 -2.35
C SER A 164 0.51 16.12 -3.14
N TRP A 165 1.17 15.20 -2.44
CA TRP A 165 2.01 14.19 -3.08
C TRP A 165 1.18 13.20 -3.92
N ARG A 166 1.58 13.02 -5.16
CA ARG A 166 1.00 12.05 -6.09
C ARG A 166 1.94 10.87 -6.25
N PHE A 167 1.71 9.82 -5.47
CA PHE A 167 2.50 8.59 -5.52
C PHE A 167 2.08 7.62 -6.64
N TYR A 168 0.99 7.90 -7.34
CA TYR A 168 0.53 7.13 -8.49
C TYR A 168 0.33 8.05 -9.71
N PRO A 169 1.26 8.03 -10.70
CA PRO A 169 1.28 9.03 -11.79
C PRO A 169 0.24 8.81 -12.90
N GLY A 170 -0.67 7.84 -12.79
CA GLY A 170 -1.60 7.48 -13.86
C GLY A 170 -2.98 8.16 -13.83
N ILE A 171 -3.34 8.84 -12.73
CA ILE A 171 -4.72 9.32 -12.52
C ILE A 171 -5.02 10.61 -13.30
N GLU A 172 -4.03 11.47 -13.51
CA GLU A 172 -4.25 12.77 -14.19
C GLU A 172 -4.67 12.63 -15.67
N LYS A 173 -4.22 11.59 -16.34
CA LYS A 173 -4.58 11.34 -17.76
C LYS A 173 -5.99 10.79 -17.96
N SER A 174 -6.61 10.21 -16.94
CA SER A 174 -7.96 9.63 -17.05
C SER A 174 -9.08 10.64 -16.77
N VAL A 175 -8.83 11.65 -15.94
CA VAL A 175 -9.80 12.69 -15.60
C VAL A 175 -9.91 13.74 -16.72
N ALA A 176 -8.82 14.02 -17.42
CA ALA A 176 -8.81 14.96 -18.54
C ALA A 176 -9.55 14.45 -19.80
N LYS A 177 -9.84 13.14 -19.91
CA LYS A 177 -10.57 12.56 -21.05
C LYS A 177 -12.10 12.45 -20.86
N LYS A 178 -12.65 12.93 -19.74
CA LYS A 178 -14.09 12.91 -19.43
C LYS A 178 -14.72 14.31 -19.31
N LYS A 179 -14.11 15.33 -19.88
CA LYS A 179 -14.74 16.65 -20.06
C LYS A 179 -15.06 16.90 -21.53
#